data_e8ccfdf57a3faeadf739ed8942457544
#
_entry.id   e8ccfdf57a3faeadf739ed8942457544
#
_cell.length_a   1.000
_cell.length_b   1.000
_cell.length_c   1.000
_cell.angle_alpha   90.00
_cell.angle_beta   90.00
_cell.angle_gamma   90.00
#
_symmetry.space_group_name_H-M   'P 1'
#
loop_
_entity.id
_entity.type
_entity.pdbx_description
1 polymer ?
#
loop_
_entity_poly.entity_id
_entity_poly.type
_entity_poly.pdbx_seq_one_letter_code
_entity_poly.pdbx_strand_id
1 'polypeptide(L)'
;MLTKKMLAMAAMAFAAAFMAAEPALAQITVGGGGRTPRGEQVLPGRIGGDQNDRDAEAARRRDRQRPQRNQPAAPKTPEQIRAEAQAQLTANNLTCEMTEAANPGTITESQVYEVACNNAEGYILIASTPPQAFSCIELAGTAAIARSRDPNADVGQQCVSPANQNGVLVIGNWARSAGATCTVDEAAAIGKSDDNNMVYEVGCADADGYWLEKTATGWDLKDCLQVNAMGGTCRFTTALEQANGFETKLAGTTAAGCDVTQVRLMGSNANGRFFEAKCAAEGEGYIARLDTAGQTQQIYPCAAAQRIGGGCTLTQVPAAPATEQ
;
A
#
# COMPACT_ATOMS: atom_id res chain seq x y z
N MET A 1 -4.42 -55.48 29.40
CA MET A 1 -2.96 -55.59 29.22
C MET A 1 -2.46 -54.37 28.51
N LEU A 2 -1.61 -53.62 29.23
CA LEU A 2 -0.98 -52.36 28.80
C LEU A 2 0.01 -52.57 27.66
N THR A 3 0.13 -51.59 26.77
CA THR A 3 1.43 -51.12 26.31
C THR A 3 1.35 -49.67 25.86
N LYS A 4 1.89 -48.81 26.71
CA LYS A 4 2.31 -47.45 26.41
C LYS A 4 3.43 -47.48 25.37
N LYS A 5 3.31 -46.71 24.26
CA LYS A 5 4.48 -46.30 23.48
C LYS A 5 4.62 -44.80 23.60
N MET A 6 5.63 -44.40 24.36
CA MET A 6 6.21 -43.05 24.36
C MET A 6 6.82 -42.79 22.96
N LEU A 7 6.45 -41.70 22.34
CA LEU A 7 7.16 -41.16 21.19
C LEU A 7 7.88 -39.89 21.64
N ALA A 8 9.21 -39.97 21.66
CA ALA A 8 10.08 -38.87 21.95
C ALA A 8 10.04 -37.84 20.82
N MET A 9 9.71 -36.58 21.16
CA MET A 9 9.93 -35.43 20.27
C MET A 9 11.40 -35.05 20.30
N ALA A 10 12.08 -35.24 19.17
CA ALA A 10 13.37 -34.64 18.91
C ALA A 10 13.14 -33.24 18.33
N ALA A 11 13.41 -32.21 19.12
CA ALA A 11 13.47 -30.83 18.68
C ALA A 11 14.77 -30.64 17.89
N MET A 12 14.69 -30.56 16.56
CA MET A 12 15.78 -30.05 15.73
C MET A 12 15.63 -28.53 15.61
N ALA A 13 16.50 -27.83 16.32
CA ALA A 13 16.72 -26.41 16.10
C ALA A 13 17.51 -26.22 14.79
N PHE A 14 16.84 -25.79 13.74
CA PHE A 14 17.49 -25.25 12.54
C PHE A 14 17.73 -23.76 12.78
N ALA A 15 18.98 -23.41 13.12
CA ALA A 15 19.46 -22.04 13.04
C ALA A 15 19.76 -21.73 11.57
N ALA A 16 18.79 -21.17 10.85
CA ALA A 16 19.02 -20.59 9.55
C ALA A 16 19.62 -19.19 9.76
N ALA A 17 20.92 -19.02 9.51
CA ALA A 17 21.56 -17.74 9.42
C ALA A 17 21.09 -17.08 8.10
N PHE A 18 20.08 -16.24 8.18
CA PHE A 18 19.74 -15.30 7.09
C PHE A 18 20.78 -14.18 7.12
N MET A 19 21.73 -14.23 6.20
CA MET A 19 22.48 -13.05 5.79
C MET A 19 21.53 -12.18 4.99
N ALA A 20 20.87 -11.23 5.68
CA ALA A 20 20.20 -10.12 5.04
C ALA A 20 21.26 -9.23 4.41
N ALA A 21 21.37 -9.23 3.08
CA ALA A 21 22.03 -8.18 2.36
C ALA A 21 21.15 -6.92 2.46
N GLU A 22 21.49 -6.04 3.38
CA GLU A 22 20.87 -4.71 3.45
C GLU A 22 21.25 -3.93 2.19
N PRO A 23 20.29 -3.37 1.43
CA PRO A 23 20.63 -2.39 0.41
C PRO A 23 21.12 -1.12 1.12
N ALA A 24 22.36 -0.75 0.86
CA ALA A 24 22.95 0.49 1.34
C ALA A 24 22.15 1.67 0.76
N LEU A 25 21.35 2.31 1.60
CA LEU A 25 20.68 3.57 1.28
C LEU A 25 21.72 4.68 1.29
N ALA A 26 22.03 5.21 0.09
CA ALA A 26 22.92 6.34 -0.07
C ALA A 26 22.29 7.60 0.51
N GLN A 27 22.94 8.17 1.53
CA GLN A 27 22.54 9.46 2.12
C GLN A 27 22.77 10.59 1.10
N ILE A 28 21.73 11.37 0.85
CA ILE A 28 21.82 12.60 0.05
C ILE A 28 22.38 13.71 0.95
N THR A 29 23.65 14.06 0.80
CA THR A 29 24.24 15.25 1.39
C THR A 29 23.99 16.45 0.48
N VAL A 30 23.12 17.36 0.90
CA VAL A 30 22.95 18.68 0.28
C VAL A 30 24.09 19.58 0.76
N GLY A 31 25.13 19.69 -0.04
CA GLY A 31 26.26 20.59 0.21
C GLY A 31 25.93 22.03 -0.14
N GLY A 32 25.46 22.82 0.82
CA GLY A 32 25.38 24.27 0.71
C GLY A 32 26.73 24.94 0.95
N GLY A 33 27.49 25.22 -0.12
CA GLY A 33 28.73 25.97 -0.07
C GLY A 33 28.54 27.46 -0.37
N GLY A 34 28.22 28.27 0.64
CA GLY A 34 28.30 29.71 0.53
C GLY A 34 29.76 30.21 0.48
N ARG A 35 30.17 30.81 -0.64
CA ARG A 35 31.43 31.58 -0.73
C ARG A 35 31.11 33.05 -0.65
N THR A 36 31.64 33.70 0.39
CA THR A 36 31.70 35.17 0.53
C THR A 36 32.74 35.75 -0.44
N PRO A 37 32.48 36.88 -1.10
CA PRO A 37 33.48 37.51 -1.96
C PRO A 37 34.49 38.27 -1.12
N ARG A 38 35.73 37.97 -1.34
CA ARG A 38 36.89 38.68 -0.74
C ARG A 38 37.24 39.86 -1.64
N GLY A 39 37.28 41.04 -1.04
CA GLY A 39 37.54 42.32 -1.70
C GLY A 39 38.89 42.39 -2.41
N GLU A 40 38.87 42.93 -3.58
CA GLU A 40 40.02 43.19 -4.44
C GLU A 40 40.56 44.59 -4.14
N GLN A 41 41.84 44.65 -3.72
CA GLN A 41 42.57 45.91 -3.56
C GLN A 41 43.17 46.33 -4.91
N VAL A 42 42.78 47.52 -5.34
CA VAL A 42 43.32 48.16 -6.54
C VAL A 42 44.65 48.87 -6.18
N LEU A 43 45.76 48.53 -6.89
CA LEU A 43 46.99 49.30 -6.89
C LEU A 43 47.18 50.01 -8.25
N PRO A 44 47.61 51.30 -8.24
CA PRO A 44 47.73 52.08 -9.47
C PRO A 44 49.09 52.00 -10.15
N GLY A 45 49.06 51.93 -11.48
CA GLY A 45 50.02 52.59 -12.35
C GLY A 45 51.22 51.79 -12.82
N ARG A 46 51.25 51.45 -14.13
CA ARG A 46 52.40 51.72 -15.00
C ARG A 46 51.99 51.77 -16.49
N ILE A 47 52.35 52.87 -17.11
CA ILE A 47 52.21 53.11 -18.55
C ILE A 47 53.47 52.50 -19.24
N GLY A 48 53.25 51.68 -20.28
CA GLY A 48 54.34 51.13 -21.10
C GLY A 48 53.75 50.35 -22.29
N GLY A 49 54.01 50.81 -23.48
CA GLY A 49 53.28 50.61 -24.73
C GLY A 49 53.49 49.29 -25.48
N ASP A 50 52.64 49.11 -26.44
CA ASP A 50 52.64 48.45 -27.74
C ASP A 50 53.03 46.97 -27.96
N GLN A 51 53.37 46.20 -26.95
CA GLN A 51 53.46 44.72 -27.07
C GLN A 51 52.25 43.96 -26.49
N ASN A 52 51.41 44.66 -25.71
CA ASN A 52 50.27 44.02 -25.01
C ASN A 52 49.06 43.69 -25.91
N ASP A 53 48.92 44.34 -27.08
CA ASP A 53 47.74 44.14 -27.92
C ASP A 53 47.79 42.81 -28.69
N ARG A 54 48.98 42.32 -29.06
CA ARG A 54 49.12 41.02 -29.72
C ARG A 54 48.98 39.84 -28.75
N ASP A 55 49.42 40.00 -27.51
CA ASP A 55 49.27 38.99 -26.49
C ASP A 55 47.84 38.96 -25.94
N ALA A 56 47.16 40.09 -25.87
CA ALA A 56 45.75 40.16 -25.50
C ALA A 56 44.83 39.53 -26.57
N GLU A 57 45.14 39.67 -27.86
CA GLU A 57 44.37 39.03 -28.93
C GLU A 57 44.64 37.52 -28.99
N ALA A 58 45.87 37.09 -28.75
CA ALA A 58 46.24 35.67 -28.61
C ALA A 58 45.60 35.02 -27.37
N ALA A 59 45.50 35.74 -26.25
CA ALA A 59 44.81 35.30 -25.05
C ALA A 59 43.27 35.18 -25.27
N ARG A 60 42.66 36.17 -25.97
CA ARG A 60 41.23 36.10 -26.35
C ARG A 60 40.92 34.97 -27.33
N ARG A 61 41.83 34.60 -28.20
CA ARG A 61 41.69 33.43 -29.09
C ARG A 61 41.85 32.12 -28.35
N ARG A 62 42.72 32.03 -27.32
CA ARG A 62 42.85 30.85 -26.45
C ARG A 62 41.64 30.68 -25.52
N ASP A 63 41.04 31.75 -25.03
CA ASP A 63 39.83 31.68 -24.19
C ASP A 63 38.60 31.26 -24.98
N ARG A 64 38.53 31.61 -26.30
CA ARG A 64 37.45 31.10 -27.18
C ARG A 64 37.60 29.62 -27.55
N GLN A 65 38.77 29.04 -27.34
CA GLN A 65 39.06 27.62 -27.60
C GLN A 65 39.13 26.77 -26.32
N ARG A 66 38.94 27.36 -25.15
CA ARG A 66 38.75 26.55 -23.93
C ARG A 66 37.46 25.76 -24.10
N PRO A 67 37.52 24.41 -24.06
CA PRO A 67 36.30 23.65 -23.95
C PRO A 67 35.57 24.19 -22.71
N GLN A 68 34.30 24.51 -22.82
CA GLN A 68 33.42 24.86 -21.71
C GLN A 68 33.24 23.63 -20.81
N ARG A 69 34.35 23.21 -20.17
CA ARG A 69 34.33 22.16 -19.15
C ARG A 69 33.86 22.80 -17.87
N ASN A 70 32.58 22.59 -17.51
CA ASN A 70 31.87 22.92 -16.27
C ASN A 70 30.83 24.03 -16.35
N GLN A 71 30.12 24.22 -17.45
CA GLN A 71 28.79 24.78 -17.31
C GLN A 71 27.91 23.68 -16.76
N PRO A 72 27.18 23.91 -15.64
CA PRO A 72 26.10 23.00 -15.22
C PRO A 72 25.19 22.78 -16.43
N ALA A 73 24.81 21.53 -16.67
CA ALA A 73 23.84 21.23 -17.73
C ALA A 73 22.60 22.11 -17.52
N ALA A 74 22.11 22.74 -18.60
CA ALA A 74 20.89 23.53 -18.53
C ALA A 74 19.76 22.66 -17.93
N PRO A 75 18.88 23.24 -17.11
CA PRO A 75 17.70 22.52 -16.60
C PRO A 75 16.91 21.92 -17.77
N LYS A 76 16.43 20.69 -17.62
CA LYS A 76 15.60 20.02 -18.63
C LYS A 76 14.28 20.76 -18.79
N THR A 77 13.78 20.83 -20.02
CA THR A 77 12.43 21.36 -20.26
C THR A 77 11.37 20.35 -19.82
N PRO A 78 10.13 20.80 -19.53
CA PRO A 78 9.03 19.89 -19.19
C PRO A 78 8.80 18.80 -20.24
N GLU A 79 8.96 19.13 -21.53
CA GLU A 79 8.80 18.20 -22.66
C GLU A 79 9.91 17.13 -22.65
N GLN A 80 11.14 17.51 -22.33
CA GLN A 80 12.27 16.57 -22.20
C GLN A 80 12.03 15.62 -21.01
N ILE A 81 11.62 16.17 -19.87
CA ILE A 81 11.30 15.36 -18.67
C ILE A 81 10.21 14.34 -19.00
N ARG A 82 9.14 14.79 -19.67
CA ARG A 82 8.02 13.92 -20.06
C ARG A 82 8.46 12.82 -21.04
N ALA A 83 9.27 13.14 -22.03
CA ALA A 83 9.77 12.17 -23.00
C ALA A 83 10.68 11.12 -22.34
N GLU A 84 11.58 11.55 -21.46
CA GLU A 84 12.49 10.67 -20.73
C GLU A 84 11.73 9.78 -19.74
N ALA A 85 10.76 10.33 -19.00
CA ALA A 85 9.89 9.58 -18.13
C ALA A 85 9.08 8.52 -18.89
N GLN A 86 8.55 8.86 -20.07
CA GLN A 86 7.85 7.91 -20.93
C GLN A 86 8.75 6.78 -21.39
N ALA A 87 10.01 7.07 -21.71
CA ALA A 87 10.99 6.03 -22.05
C ALA A 87 11.23 5.08 -20.88
N GLN A 88 11.29 5.60 -19.63
CA GLN A 88 11.45 4.77 -18.44
C GLN A 88 10.20 3.92 -18.13
N LEU A 89 8.98 4.44 -18.34
CA LEU A 89 7.76 3.64 -18.24
C LEU A 89 7.80 2.45 -19.22
N THR A 90 8.19 2.71 -20.47
CA THR A 90 8.31 1.67 -21.49
C THR A 90 9.39 0.65 -21.13
N ALA A 91 10.54 1.09 -20.64
CA ALA A 91 11.65 0.21 -20.25
C ALA A 91 11.31 -0.70 -19.07
N ASN A 92 10.37 -0.27 -18.20
CA ASN A 92 9.85 -1.05 -17.07
C ASN A 92 8.57 -1.84 -17.42
N ASN A 93 8.11 -1.83 -18.68
CA ASN A 93 6.85 -2.46 -19.13
C ASN A 93 5.61 -1.95 -18.36
N LEU A 94 5.60 -0.67 -17.99
CA LEU A 94 4.49 -0.07 -17.27
C LEU A 94 3.54 0.65 -18.22
N THR A 95 2.23 0.39 -18.05
CA THR A 95 1.17 1.12 -18.76
C THR A 95 0.71 2.26 -17.88
N CYS A 96 0.88 3.51 -18.37
CA CYS A 96 0.51 4.72 -17.66
C CYS A 96 0.08 5.78 -18.67
N GLU A 97 -1.16 6.22 -18.58
CA GLU A 97 -1.60 7.45 -19.26
C GLU A 97 -1.08 8.63 -18.43
N MET A 98 0.14 9.08 -18.75
CA MET A 98 0.88 10.06 -17.95
C MET A 98 0.21 11.45 -18.00
N THR A 99 -0.25 11.93 -16.85
CA THR A 99 -0.80 13.28 -16.67
C THR A 99 0.29 14.28 -16.31
N GLU A 100 1.21 13.88 -15.39
CA GLU A 100 2.29 14.71 -14.90
C GLU A 100 3.61 13.95 -14.92
N ALA A 101 4.71 14.69 -15.12
CA ALA A 101 6.06 14.17 -14.95
C ALA A 101 6.96 15.26 -14.34
N ALA A 102 7.75 14.87 -13.34
CA ALA A 102 8.75 15.71 -12.69
C ALA A 102 10.11 15.01 -12.65
N ASN A 103 11.19 15.78 -12.58
CA ASN A 103 12.53 15.28 -12.33
C ASN A 103 13.00 15.80 -10.97
N PRO A 104 12.84 15.05 -9.87
CA PRO A 104 13.30 15.46 -8.55
C PRO A 104 14.83 15.44 -8.38
N GLY A 105 15.59 14.95 -9.36
CA GLY A 105 17.04 14.94 -9.30
C GLY A 105 17.66 13.61 -9.71
N THR A 106 18.72 13.20 -9.00
CA THR A 106 19.48 11.99 -9.28
C THR A 106 19.70 11.16 -8.02
N ILE A 107 19.73 9.85 -8.17
CA ILE A 107 20.16 8.89 -7.15
C ILE A 107 21.32 8.08 -7.74
N THR A 108 22.48 8.10 -7.08
CA THR A 108 23.68 7.37 -7.54
C THR A 108 23.95 7.62 -9.03
N GLU A 109 23.96 8.90 -9.44
CA GLU A 109 24.16 9.38 -10.83
C GLU A 109 23.03 9.06 -11.83
N SER A 110 22.05 8.24 -11.45
CA SER A 110 20.88 7.93 -12.28
C SER A 110 19.80 8.99 -12.13
N GLN A 111 19.20 9.41 -13.25
CA GLN A 111 18.07 10.34 -13.23
C GLN A 111 16.86 9.70 -12.59
N VAL A 112 16.14 10.48 -11.79
CA VAL A 112 14.88 10.07 -11.15
C VAL A 112 13.74 10.86 -11.76
N TYR A 113 12.64 10.18 -12.03
CA TYR A 113 11.41 10.79 -12.50
C TYR A 113 10.27 10.37 -11.58
N GLU A 114 9.43 11.31 -11.20
CA GLU A 114 8.12 11.03 -10.63
C GLU A 114 7.07 11.22 -11.71
N VAL A 115 6.20 10.24 -11.89
CA VAL A 115 5.10 10.31 -12.85
C VAL A 115 3.76 10.08 -12.15
N ALA A 116 2.75 10.83 -12.57
CA ALA A 116 1.36 10.58 -12.21
C ALA A 116 0.60 10.05 -13.43
N CYS A 117 -0.26 9.06 -13.20
CA CYS A 117 -1.08 8.42 -14.22
C CYS A 117 -2.56 8.77 -14.03
N ASN A 118 -3.32 8.81 -15.11
CA ASN A 118 -4.75 9.11 -15.08
C ASN A 118 -5.53 7.99 -14.38
N ASN A 119 -6.13 8.28 -13.24
CA ASN A 119 -6.93 7.34 -12.42
C ASN A 119 -6.23 6.00 -12.10
N ALA A 120 -4.90 5.99 -12.12
CA ALA A 120 -4.06 4.83 -11.88
C ALA A 120 -2.90 5.19 -10.94
N GLU A 121 -2.16 4.18 -10.49
CA GLU A 121 -0.98 4.40 -9.64
C GLU A 121 0.12 5.16 -10.41
N GLY A 122 0.76 6.12 -9.72
CA GLY A 122 1.97 6.75 -10.22
C GLY A 122 3.24 6.05 -9.74
N TYR A 123 4.39 6.51 -10.25
CA TYR A 123 5.66 5.84 -10.02
C TYR A 123 6.82 6.80 -9.78
N ILE A 124 7.78 6.36 -8.96
CA ILE A 124 9.16 6.83 -9.03
C ILE A 124 9.92 5.91 -9.98
N LEU A 125 10.51 6.49 -11.01
CA LEU A 125 11.28 5.79 -12.04
C LEU A 125 12.75 6.18 -11.90
N ILE A 126 13.66 5.20 -11.84
CA ILE A 126 15.10 5.43 -11.78
C ILE A 126 15.72 4.92 -13.09
N ALA A 127 16.38 5.83 -13.82
CA ALA A 127 17.06 5.54 -15.09
C ALA A 127 18.42 4.84 -14.85
N SER A 128 18.40 3.75 -14.10
CA SER A 128 19.55 2.88 -13.84
C SER A 128 19.68 1.78 -14.90
N THR A 129 20.69 0.94 -14.76
CA THR A 129 20.85 -0.28 -15.55
C THR A 129 20.99 -1.47 -14.63
N PRO A 130 19.97 -2.35 -14.51
CA PRO A 130 18.63 -2.26 -15.16
C PRO A 130 17.77 -1.10 -14.66
N PRO A 131 16.76 -0.64 -15.42
CA PRO A 131 15.85 0.41 -15.01
C PRO A 131 14.97 -0.08 -13.84
N GLN A 132 14.58 0.86 -12.95
CA GLN A 132 13.78 0.54 -11.77
C GLN A 132 12.52 1.42 -11.71
N ALA A 133 11.46 0.85 -11.19
CA ALA A 133 10.20 1.55 -10.94
C ALA A 133 9.62 1.15 -9.58
N PHE A 134 9.11 2.14 -8.86
CA PHE A 134 8.50 1.97 -7.54
C PHE A 134 7.13 2.61 -7.54
N SER A 135 6.11 1.86 -7.16
CA SER A 135 4.73 2.36 -7.02
C SER A 135 4.65 3.40 -5.91
N CYS A 136 4.03 4.55 -6.18
CA CYS A 136 3.78 5.59 -5.18
C CYS A 136 2.90 5.08 -4.03
N ILE A 137 1.95 4.20 -4.33
CA ILE A 137 1.06 3.58 -3.33
C ILE A 137 1.86 2.66 -2.39
N GLU A 138 2.76 1.84 -2.94
CA GLU A 138 3.59 0.93 -2.14
C GLU A 138 4.63 1.68 -1.31
N LEU A 139 5.24 2.73 -1.87
CA LEU A 139 6.16 3.61 -1.13
C LEU A 139 5.46 4.27 0.05
N ALA A 140 4.27 4.84 -0.16
CA ALA A 140 3.48 5.48 0.89
C ALA A 140 3.09 4.48 2.00
N GLY A 141 2.63 3.28 1.64
CA GLY A 141 2.29 2.23 2.59
C GLY A 141 3.49 1.75 3.40
N THR A 142 4.63 1.50 2.74
CA THR A 142 5.86 1.11 3.41
C THR A 142 6.34 2.20 4.37
N ALA A 143 6.27 3.46 3.96
CA ALA A 143 6.62 4.61 4.80
C ALA A 143 5.69 4.72 6.01
N ALA A 144 4.39 4.52 5.84
CA ALA A 144 3.42 4.54 6.94
C ALA A 144 3.70 3.44 7.97
N ILE A 145 4.01 2.22 7.51
CA ILE A 145 4.37 1.09 8.37
C ILE A 145 5.68 1.37 9.11
N ALA A 146 6.70 1.89 8.44
CA ALA A 146 7.98 2.22 9.07
C ALA A 146 7.79 3.28 10.16
N ARG A 147 7.06 4.37 9.87
CA ARG A 147 6.78 5.47 10.80
C ARG A 147 5.88 5.07 11.97
N SER A 148 5.02 4.06 11.80
CA SER A 148 4.22 3.54 12.91
C SER A 148 5.06 2.83 13.98
N ARG A 149 6.24 2.31 13.59
CA ARG A 149 7.21 1.65 14.49
C ARG A 149 8.24 2.63 15.03
N ASP A 150 8.72 3.53 14.18
CA ASP A 150 9.64 4.62 14.51
C ASP A 150 9.21 5.89 13.77
N PRO A 151 8.66 6.91 14.47
CA PRO A 151 8.25 8.16 13.86
C PRO A 151 9.35 8.89 13.08
N ASN A 152 10.63 8.61 13.39
CA ASN A 152 11.79 9.20 12.72
C ASN A 152 12.42 8.27 11.68
N ALA A 153 11.75 7.18 11.30
CA ALA A 153 12.27 6.23 10.31
C ALA A 153 12.62 6.96 9.00
N ASP A 154 13.82 6.70 8.49
CA ASP A 154 14.19 7.09 7.12
C ASP A 154 13.40 6.20 6.14
N VAL A 155 12.51 6.81 5.39
CA VAL A 155 11.64 6.10 4.44
C VAL A 155 12.09 6.30 3.00
N GLY A 156 13.24 6.92 2.77
CA GLY A 156 13.80 7.17 1.44
C GLY A 156 12.93 8.10 0.57
N GLN A 157 13.12 7.99 -0.74
CA GLN A 157 12.40 8.81 -1.72
C GLN A 157 10.91 8.46 -1.71
N GLN A 158 10.07 9.49 -1.55
CA GLN A 158 8.62 9.40 -1.60
C GLN A 158 8.08 10.19 -2.79
N CYS A 159 6.89 9.81 -3.28
CA CYS A 159 6.15 10.60 -4.25
C CYS A 159 5.60 11.87 -3.59
N VAL A 160 5.73 12.98 -4.27
CA VAL A 160 5.33 14.31 -3.77
C VAL A 160 4.24 14.98 -4.61
N SER A 161 3.99 14.52 -5.85
CA SER A 161 2.90 15.03 -6.67
C SER A 161 1.56 14.80 -5.97
N PRO A 162 0.69 15.82 -5.84
CA PRO A 162 -0.64 15.66 -5.27
C PRO A 162 -1.49 14.58 -6.00
N ALA A 163 -1.27 14.41 -7.30
CA ALA A 163 -1.96 13.38 -8.08
C ALA A 163 -1.61 11.95 -7.61
N ASN A 164 -0.43 11.74 -7.01
CA ASN A 164 0.02 10.47 -6.47
C ASN A 164 -0.41 10.22 -5.02
N GLN A 165 -1.05 11.20 -4.36
CA GLN A 165 -1.48 11.09 -2.96
C GLN A 165 -2.90 10.50 -2.80
N ASN A 166 -3.62 10.27 -3.90
CA ASN A 166 -4.98 9.74 -3.85
C ASN A 166 -5.01 8.20 -3.86
N GLY A 167 -4.51 7.59 -2.77
CA GLY A 167 -4.50 6.14 -2.59
C GLY A 167 -5.91 5.54 -2.60
N VAL A 168 -6.91 6.24 -2.04
CA VAL A 168 -8.31 5.79 -2.00
C VAL A 168 -8.86 5.58 -3.40
N LEU A 169 -8.61 6.51 -4.33
CA LEU A 169 -9.07 6.38 -5.72
C LEU A 169 -8.44 5.15 -6.39
N VAL A 170 -7.12 5.01 -6.30
CA VAL A 170 -6.38 3.96 -7.01
C VAL A 170 -6.70 2.58 -6.45
N ILE A 171 -6.57 2.39 -5.13
CA ILE A 171 -6.84 1.11 -4.48
C ILE A 171 -8.34 0.77 -4.57
N GLY A 172 -9.23 1.77 -4.47
CA GLY A 172 -10.65 1.60 -4.67
C GLY A 172 -11.02 1.13 -6.09
N ASN A 173 -10.28 1.57 -7.13
CA ASN A 173 -10.42 1.05 -8.49
C ASN A 173 -9.99 -0.43 -8.56
N TRP A 174 -8.89 -0.80 -7.90
CA TRP A 174 -8.46 -2.19 -7.82
C TRP A 174 -9.46 -3.06 -7.07
N ALA A 175 -9.99 -2.57 -5.94
CA ALA A 175 -11.01 -3.28 -5.17
C ALA A 175 -12.27 -3.56 -6.00
N ARG A 176 -12.78 -2.55 -6.73
CA ARG A 176 -13.93 -2.73 -7.63
C ARG A 176 -13.63 -3.75 -8.73
N SER A 177 -12.45 -3.71 -9.35
CA SER A 177 -12.07 -4.70 -10.37
C SER A 177 -11.87 -6.10 -9.77
N ALA A 178 -11.57 -6.19 -8.48
CA ALA A 178 -11.49 -7.44 -7.73
C ALA A 178 -12.86 -7.98 -7.28
N GLY A 179 -13.94 -7.19 -7.42
CA GLY A 179 -15.30 -7.57 -7.07
C GLY A 179 -15.86 -6.93 -5.80
N ALA A 180 -15.18 -5.96 -5.19
CA ALA A 180 -15.75 -5.19 -4.09
C ALA A 180 -16.95 -4.35 -4.58
N THR A 181 -18.05 -4.40 -3.83
CA THR A 181 -19.32 -3.75 -4.23
C THR A 181 -19.66 -2.52 -3.40
N CYS A 182 -18.82 -2.17 -2.43
CA CYS A 182 -19.03 -1.04 -1.52
C CYS A 182 -18.52 0.29 -2.09
N THR A 183 -18.89 1.39 -1.42
CA THR A 183 -18.28 2.70 -1.62
C THR A 183 -17.03 2.77 -0.75
N VAL A 184 -15.85 2.76 -1.37
CA VAL A 184 -14.57 2.86 -0.69
C VAL A 184 -14.35 4.29 -0.20
N ASP A 185 -14.07 4.49 1.07
CA ASP A 185 -13.80 5.78 1.73
C ASP A 185 -12.40 5.85 2.35
N GLU A 186 -11.81 4.71 2.70
CA GLU A 186 -10.43 4.62 3.17
C GLU A 186 -9.66 3.54 2.41
N ALA A 187 -8.38 3.75 2.15
CA ALA A 187 -7.53 2.72 1.53
C ALA A 187 -6.04 2.99 1.75
N ALA A 188 -5.28 1.92 2.00
CA ALA A 188 -3.82 1.97 2.07
C ALA A 188 -3.18 0.62 1.76
N ALA A 189 -1.90 0.65 1.34
CA ALA A 189 -1.05 -0.53 1.40
C ALA A 189 -0.70 -0.82 2.87
N ILE A 190 -0.90 -2.05 3.32
CA ILE A 190 -0.76 -2.43 4.73
C ILE A 190 0.43 -3.35 5.02
N GLY A 191 1.07 -3.87 3.99
CA GLY A 191 2.23 -4.76 4.11
C GLY A 191 2.32 -5.77 3.00
N LYS A 192 2.97 -6.89 3.33
CA LYS A 192 3.11 -8.03 2.42
C LYS A 192 2.61 -9.30 3.11
N SER A 193 2.04 -10.20 2.31
CA SER A 193 1.68 -11.55 2.74
C SER A 193 2.92 -12.44 2.90
N ASP A 194 2.73 -13.64 3.43
CA ASP A 194 3.77 -14.65 3.53
C ASP A 194 4.35 -15.05 2.16
N ASP A 195 3.56 -14.91 1.09
CA ASP A 195 3.98 -15.10 -0.30
C ASP A 195 4.70 -13.89 -0.90
N ASN A 196 5.02 -12.86 -0.06
CA ASN A 196 5.68 -11.61 -0.45
C ASN A 196 4.86 -10.74 -1.42
N ASN A 197 3.56 -10.99 -1.56
CA ASN A 197 2.66 -10.15 -2.34
C ASN A 197 2.25 -8.91 -1.54
N MET A 198 2.07 -7.77 -2.23
CA MET A 198 1.52 -6.57 -1.58
C MET A 198 0.06 -6.81 -1.20
N VAL A 199 -0.25 -6.41 0.03
CA VAL A 199 -1.61 -6.42 0.60
C VAL A 199 -2.06 -5.00 0.84
N TYR A 200 -3.27 -4.72 0.39
CA TYR A 200 -3.96 -3.45 0.56
C TYR A 200 -5.22 -3.66 1.39
N GLU A 201 -5.56 -2.66 2.19
CA GLU A 201 -6.83 -2.63 2.92
C GLU A 201 -7.70 -1.51 2.38
N VAL A 202 -8.98 -1.77 2.24
CA VAL A 202 -10.01 -0.77 1.95
C VAL A 202 -11.07 -0.77 3.04
N GLY A 203 -11.41 0.42 3.52
CA GLY A 203 -12.62 0.70 4.27
C GLY A 203 -13.78 0.96 3.30
N CYS A 204 -14.96 0.66 3.78
CA CYS A 204 -16.21 0.82 3.05
C CYS A 204 -17.21 1.60 3.90
N ALA A 205 -17.75 2.70 3.37
CA ALA A 205 -18.79 3.46 4.06
C ALA A 205 -19.98 2.57 4.42
N ASP A 206 -20.29 2.49 5.72
CA ASP A 206 -21.42 1.73 6.28
C ASP A 206 -21.46 0.24 5.88
N ALA A 207 -20.31 -0.36 5.56
CA ALA A 207 -20.22 -1.76 5.12
C ALA A 207 -18.92 -2.43 5.56
N ASP A 208 -18.87 -3.76 5.44
CA ASP A 208 -17.63 -4.52 5.69
C ASP A 208 -16.56 -4.18 4.63
N GLY A 209 -15.34 -3.90 5.08
CA GLY A 209 -14.20 -3.64 4.23
C GLY A 209 -13.53 -4.91 3.72
N TYR A 210 -12.37 -4.73 3.06
CA TYR A 210 -11.66 -5.84 2.41
C TYR A 210 -10.15 -5.71 2.53
N TRP A 211 -9.49 -6.86 2.53
CA TRP A 211 -8.09 -6.97 2.14
C TRP A 211 -8.00 -7.42 0.69
N LEU A 212 -7.13 -6.75 -0.09
CA LEU A 212 -6.79 -7.11 -1.46
C LEU A 212 -5.34 -7.56 -1.50
N GLU A 213 -5.08 -8.74 -2.01
CA GLU A 213 -3.73 -9.25 -2.25
C GLU A 213 -3.48 -9.33 -3.75
N LYS A 214 -2.38 -8.73 -4.22
CA LYS A 214 -1.97 -8.78 -5.63
C LYS A 214 -1.21 -10.07 -5.89
N THR A 215 -1.84 -11.03 -6.52
CA THR A 215 -1.25 -12.32 -6.88
C THR A 215 -0.74 -12.34 -8.32
N ALA A 216 -0.01 -13.39 -8.71
CA ALA A 216 0.44 -13.57 -10.08
C ALA A 216 -0.72 -13.73 -11.10
N THR A 217 -1.90 -14.18 -10.63
CA THR A 217 -3.07 -14.47 -11.47
C THR A 217 -4.17 -13.41 -11.37
N GLY A 218 -3.98 -12.36 -10.56
CA GLY A 218 -4.96 -11.29 -10.36
C GLY A 218 -5.07 -10.88 -8.90
N TRP A 219 -6.27 -10.52 -8.48
CA TRP A 219 -6.55 -10.06 -7.12
C TRP A 219 -7.22 -11.17 -6.30
N ASP A 220 -6.73 -11.40 -5.08
CA ASP A 220 -7.45 -12.14 -4.04
C ASP A 220 -8.10 -11.14 -3.10
N LEU A 221 -9.42 -11.28 -2.92
CA LEU A 221 -10.25 -10.37 -2.13
C LEU A 221 -10.84 -11.12 -0.94
N LYS A 222 -10.56 -10.64 0.27
CA LYS A 222 -11.10 -11.19 1.53
C LYS A 222 -11.87 -10.10 2.28
N ASP A 223 -13.14 -10.34 2.62
CA ASP A 223 -13.86 -9.44 3.49
C ASP A 223 -13.26 -9.40 4.91
N CYS A 224 -13.45 -8.29 5.63
CA CYS A 224 -12.86 -8.11 6.97
C CYS A 224 -13.39 -9.10 8.00
N LEU A 225 -14.63 -9.59 7.86
CA LEU A 225 -15.13 -10.70 8.67
C LEU A 225 -14.33 -11.97 8.47
N GLN A 226 -13.92 -12.26 7.23
CA GLN A 226 -13.03 -13.37 6.92
C GLN A 226 -11.61 -13.14 7.46
N VAL A 227 -11.08 -11.93 7.29
CA VAL A 227 -9.77 -11.53 7.83
C VAL A 227 -9.73 -11.74 9.34
N ASN A 228 -10.74 -11.27 10.07
CA ASN A 228 -10.85 -11.42 11.52
C ASN A 228 -10.91 -12.91 11.93
N ALA A 229 -11.65 -13.74 11.19
CA ALA A 229 -11.75 -15.17 11.46
C ALA A 229 -10.42 -15.91 11.23
N MET A 230 -9.54 -15.39 10.38
CA MET A 230 -8.18 -15.89 10.14
C MET A 230 -7.17 -15.35 11.16
N GLY A 231 -7.58 -14.51 12.11
CA GLY A 231 -6.72 -13.89 13.12
C GLY A 231 -6.04 -12.59 12.66
N GLY A 232 -6.40 -12.07 11.49
CA GLY A 232 -6.01 -10.73 11.03
C GLY A 232 -6.86 -9.64 11.69
N THR A 233 -6.58 -8.38 11.34
CA THR A 233 -7.34 -7.22 11.84
C THR A 233 -7.43 -6.17 10.76
N CYS A 234 -8.65 -5.79 10.38
CA CYS A 234 -8.90 -4.62 9.56
C CYS A 234 -8.86 -3.35 10.43
N ARG A 235 -8.22 -2.30 9.92
CA ARG A 235 -8.05 -1.02 10.61
C ARG A 235 -9.05 0.04 10.14
N PHE A 236 -9.53 -0.12 8.90
CA PHE A 236 -10.46 0.81 8.23
C PHE A 236 -11.91 0.30 8.26
N THR A 237 -12.18 -0.72 9.07
CA THR A 237 -13.52 -1.27 9.22
C THR A 237 -13.83 -1.46 10.68
N THR A 238 -14.85 -0.78 11.16
CA THR A 238 -15.36 -0.90 12.52
C THR A 238 -16.33 -2.09 12.65
N ALA A 239 -16.54 -2.56 13.87
CA ALA A 239 -17.54 -3.60 14.15
C ALA A 239 -18.96 -3.14 13.78
N LEU A 240 -19.25 -1.84 13.87
CA LEU A 240 -20.55 -1.28 13.48
C LEU A 240 -20.74 -1.34 11.95
N GLU A 241 -19.73 -0.98 11.17
CA GLU A 241 -19.80 -1.08 9.70
C GLU A 241 -19.98 -2.54 9.25
N GLN A 242 -19.30 -3.48 9.91
CA GLN A 242 -19.52 -4.91 9.67
C GLN A 242 -20.98 -5.32 9.96
N ALA A 243 -21.53 -4.86 11.07
CA ALA A 243 -22.90 -5.13 11.46
C ALA A 243 -23.90 -4.53 10.46
N ASN A 244 -23.77 -3.23 10.15
CA ASN A 244 -24.62 -2.52 9.19
C ASN A 244 -24.57 -3.17 7.80
N GLY A 245 -23.37 -3.50 7.32
CA GLY A 245 -23.19 -4.20 6.05
C GLY A 245 -23.86 -5.58 6.04
N PHE A 246 -23.85 -6.27 7.19
CA PHE A 246 -24.47 -7.60 7.30
C PHE A 246 -26.00 -7.55 7.34
N GLU A 247 -26.61 -6.49 7.86
CA GLU A 247 -28.07 -6.31 7.80
C GLU A 247 -28.63 -6.40 6.39
N THR A 248 -27.88 -5.86 5.40
CA THR A 248 -28.25 -5.95 3.99
C THR A 248 -28.37 -7.40 3.50
N LYS A 249 -27.60 -8.33 4.09
CA LYS A 249 -27.65 -9.77 3.78
C LYS A 249 -28.85 -10.47 4.42
N LEU A 250 -29.43 -9.89 5.46
CA LEU A 250 -30.62 -10.41 6.11
C LEU A 250 -31.91 -9.88 5.47
N ALA A 251 -31.84 -8.82 4.66
CA ALA A 251 -32.96 -8.24 3.96
C ALA A 251 -33.71 -9.29 3.11
N GLY A 252 -35.06 -9.31 3.20
CA GLY A 252 -35.87 -10.27 2.48
C GLY A 252 -35.92 -11.69 3.08
N THR A 253 -35.25 -11.91 4.22
CA THR A 253 -35.30 -13.19 4.95
C THR A 253 -36.19 -13.12 6.19
N THR A 254 -36.33 -14.23 6.92
CA THR A 254 -37.06 -14.27 8.20
C THR A 254 -36.35 -13.45 9.30
N ALA A 255 -35.11 -13.05 9.10
CA ALA A 255 -34.30 -12.21 10.00
C ALA A 255 -34.26 -10.74 9.57
N ALA A 256 -35.07 -10.29 8.63
CA ALA A 256 -35.04 -8.92 8.09
C ALA A 256 -35.30 -7.82 9.14
N GLY A 257 -35.90 -8.17 10.29
CA GLY A 257 -36.11 -7.22 11.40
C GLY A 257 -34.97 -7.18 12.43
N CYS A 258 -33.88 -7.93 12.22
CA CYS A 258 -32.73 -7.93 13.12
C CYS A 258 -31.93 -6.66 12.93
N ASP A 259 -31.92 -5.79 13.93
CA ASP A 259 -30.97 -4.69 14.08
C ASP A 259 -29.64 -5.31 14.54
N VAL A 260 -28.70 -5.54 13.61
CA VAL A 260 -27.47 -6.29 13.85
C VAL A 260 -26.50 -5.42 14.65
N THR A 261 -26.09 -5.89 15.81
CA THR A 261 -25.11 -5.21 16.68
C THR A 261 -23.71 -5.83 16.61
N GLN A 262 -23.64 -7.12 16.30
CA GLN A 262 -22.38 -7.84 16.15
C GLN A 262 -22.53 -8.96 15.12
N VAL A 263 -21.46 -9.22 14.37
CA VAL A 263 -21.41 -10.33 13.41
C VAL A 263 -20.05 -11.02 13.49
N ARG A 264 -20.04 -12.33 13.25
CA ARG A 264 -18.77 -13.06 13.09
C ARG A 264 -18.92 -14.16 12.05
N LEU A 265 -17.82 -14.47 11.37
CA LEU A 265 -17.74 -15.69 10.56
C LEU A 265 -17.55 -16.90 11.50
N MET A 266 -18.39 -17.89 11.39
CA MET A 266 -18.34 -19.14 12.15
C MET A 266 -17.48 -20.20 11.45
N GLY A 267 -17.39 -20.14 10.11
CA GLY A 267 -16.65 -21.06 9.28
C GLY A 267 -17.22 -21.18 7.87
N SER A 268 -16.62 -22.02 7.07
CA SER A 268 -17.02 -22.28 5.68
C SER A 268 -16.96 -23.76 5.33
N ASN A 269 -17.76 -24.17 4.34
CA ASN A 269 -17.71 -25.49 3.72
C ASN A 269 -18.11 -25.40 2.24
N ALA A 270 -18.27 -26.54 1.58
CA ALA A 270 -18.67 -26.60 0.17
C ALA A 270 -20.04 -25.93 -0.13
N ASN A 271 -20.88 -25.72 0.89
CA ASN A 271 -22.21 -25.13 0.74
C ASN A 271 -22.21 -23.60 0.99
N GLY A 272 -21.06 -23.02 1.35
CA GLY A 272 -20.93 -21.58 1.60
C GLY A 272 -20.31 -21.23 2.96
N ARG A 273 -20.46 -19.98 3.34
CA ARG A 273 -19.95 -19.41 4.59
C ARG A 273 -21.10 -19.24 5.60
N PHE A 274 -20.82 -19.50 6.87
CA PHE A 274 -21.78 -19.39 7.98
C PHE A 274 -21.38 -18.24 8.87
N PHE A 275 -22.33 -17.35 9.14
CA PHE A 275 -22.13 -16.18 9.98
C PHE A 275 -23.13 -16.21 11.12
N GLU A 276 -22.70 -15.83 12.33
CA GLU A 276 -23.60 -15.49 13.43
C GLU A 276 -23.80 -13.97 13.44
N ALA A 277 -25.06 -13.54 13.41
CA ALA A 277 -25.48 -12.17 13.61
C ALA A 277 -26.25 -12.07 14.93
N LYS A 278 -25.81 -11.18 15.83
CA LYS A 278 -26.50 -10.84 17.06
C LYS A 278 -27.37 -9.61 16.82
N CYS A 279 -28.66 -9.70 17.18
CA CYS A 279 -29.56 -8.56 17.11
C CYS A 279 -29.46 -7.68 18.38
N ALA A 280 -29.99 -6.46 18.31
CA ALA A 280 -30.12 -5.57 19.45
C ALA A 280 -31.10 -6.10 20.48
N ALA A 281 -32.16 -6.81 20.04
CA ALA A 281 -33.11 -7.44 20.93
C ALA A 281 -32.48 -8.57 21.76
N GLU A 282 -32.70 -8.58 23.06
CA GLU A 282 -32.10 -9.54 23.98
C GLU A 282 -32.49 -10.99 23.62
N GLY A 283 -31.46 -11.86 23.56
CA GLY A 283 -31.66 -13.27 23.22
C GLY A 283 -31.94 -13.54 21.75
N GLU A 284 -32.02 -12.51 20.91
CA GLU A 284 -32.26 -12.65 19.48
C GLU A 284 -30.94 -12.67 18.69
N GLY A 285 -30.85 -13.60 17.78
CA GLY A 285 -29.71 -13.73 16.84
C GLY A 285 -29.95 -14.87 15.88
N TYR A 286 -29.19 -14.87 14.82
CA TYR A 286 -29.34 -15.79 13.71
C TYR A 286 -28.01 -16.32 13.20
N ILE A 287 -28.00 -17.56 12.71
CA ILE A 287 -26.96 -18.08 11.86
C ILE A 287 -27.45 -17.95 10.42
N ALA A 288 -26.72 -17.16 9.60
CA ALA A 288 -26.97 -17.02 8.18
C ALA A 288 -25.93 -17.82 7.38
N ARG A 289 -26.38 -18.63 6.42
CA ARG A 289 -25.53 -19.27 5.44
C ARG A 289 -25.56 -18.47 4.14
N LEU A 290 -24.41 -17.98 3.71
CA LEU A 290 -24.21 -17.27 2.45
C LEU A 290 -23.48 -18.18 1.46
N ASP A 291 -23.88 -18.15 0.19
CA ASP A 291 -23.14 -18.81 -0.89
C ASP A 291 -21.84 -18.08 -1.25
N THR A 292 -21.14 -18.57 -2.26
CA THR A 292 -19.88 -17.98 -2.74
C THR A 292 -20.05 -16.58 -3.36
N ALA A 293 -21.26 -16.25 -3.80
CA ALA A 293 -21.62 -14.92 -4.31
C ALA A 293 -22.07 -13.95 -3.19
N GLY A 294 -22.05 -14.39 -1.93
CA GLY A 294 -22.45 -13.59 -0.77
C GLY A 294 -23.96 -13.43 -0.63
N GLN A 295 -24.78 -14.27 -1.30
CA GLN A 295 -26.23 -14.26 -1.19
C GLN A 295 -26.68 -15.19 -0.07
N THR A 296 -27.62 -14.71 0.77
CA THR A 296 -28.14 -15.50 1.87
C THR A 296 -29.05 -16.63 1.35
N GLN A 297 -28.69 -17.85 1.70
CA GLN A 297 -29.37 -19.09 1.29
C GLN A 297 -30.26 -19.66 2.38
N GLN A 298 -29.84 -19.54 3.65
CA GLN A 298 -30.55 -20.10 4.79
C GLN A 298 -30.32 -19.23 6.03
N ILE A 299 -31.38 -19.17 6.86
CA ILE A 299 -31.35 -18.49 8.16
C ILE A 299 -31.80 -19.48 9.22
N TYR A 300 -31.11 -19.52 10.35
CA TYR A 300 -31.44 -20.35 11.50
C TYR A 300 -31.45 -19.47 12.75
N PRO A 301 -32.56 -19.38 13.49
CA PRO A 301 -32.61 -18.70 14.79
C PRO A 301 -31.60 -19.35 15.75
N CYS A 302 -30.83 -18.55 16.49
CA CYS A 302 -29.86 -19.06 17.46
C CYS A 302 -30.42 -20.03 18.47
N ALA A 303 -31.68 -19.83 18.88
CA ALA A 303 -32.40 -20.75 19.79
C ALA A 303 -32.50 -22.18 19.24
N ALA A 304 -32.57 -22.36 17.93
CA ALA A 304 -32.72 -23.68 17.28
C ALA A 304 -31.38 -24.19 16.70
N ALA A 305 -30.36 -23.34 16.60
CA ALA A 305 -29.16 -23.59 15.81
C ALA A 305 -27.92 -24.01 16.64
N GLN A 306 -28.08 -24.43 17.88
CA GLN A 306 -26.96 -24.72 18.81
C GLN A 306 -26.05 -25.87 18.36
N ARG A 307 -26.47 -26.65 17.35
CA ARG A 307 -25.65 -27.76 16.77
C ARG A 307 -24.95 -27.37 15.46
N ILE A 308 -25.20 -26.16 14.95
CA ILE A 308 -24.57 -25.67 13.71
C ILE A 308 -23.27 -24.96 14.06
N GLY A 309 -22.15 -25.49 13.61
CA GLY A 309 -20.82 -24.85 13.75
C GLY A 309 -20.43 -24.46 15.19
N GLY A 310 -20.88 -25.25 16.18
CA GLY A 310 -20.64 -24.96 17.61
C GLY A 310 -21.68 -24.02 18.24
N GLY A 311 -22.71 -23.63 17.49
CA GLY A 311 -23.78 -22.77 17.97
C GLY A 311 -23.46 -21.28 17.99
N CYS A 312 -24.45 -20.51 18.46
CA CYS A 312 -24.27 -19.09 18.66
C CYS A 312 -23.45 -18.82 19.95
N THR A 313 -22.51 -17.91 19.87
CA THR A 313 -21.66 -17.48 20.98
C THR A 313 -21.75 -15.98 21.26
N LEU A 314 -22.15 -15.18 20.28
CA LEU A 314 -22.44 -13.76 20.46
C LEU A 314 -23.83 -13.58 21.12
N THR A 315 -24.79 -14.44 20.75
CA THR A 315 -26.17 -14.40 21.23
C THR A 315 -26.33 -15.36 22.39
N GLN A 316 -26.64 -14.82 23.57
CA GLN A 316 -27.00 -15.63 24.72
C GLN A 316 -28.49 -16.04 24.60
N VAL A 317 -28.70 -17.28 24.21
CA VAL A 317 -30.07 -17.84 24.17
C VAL A 317 -30.46 -18.23 25.57
N PRO A 318 -31.61 -17.74 26.11
CA PRO A 318 -32.15 -18.20 27.39
C PRO A 318 -32.28 -19.73 27.41
N ALA A 319 -31.88 -20.37 28.49
CA ALA A 319 -32.10 -21.80 28.63
C ALA A 319 -33.61 -22.09 28.54
N ALA A 320 -33.99 -23.07 27.70
CA ALA A 320 -35.37 -23.52 27.67
C ALA A 320 -35.83 -23.89 29.10
N PRO A 321 -36.99 -23.44 29.52
CA PRO A 321 -37.51 -23.82 30.83
C PRO A 321 -37.50 -25.35 30.91
N ALA A 322 -36.92 -25.88 32.00
CA ALA A 322 -36.93 -27.31 32.26
C ALA A 322 -38.37 -27.76 32.24
N THR A 323 -38.75 -28.55 31.24
CA THR A 323 -40.02 -29.25 31.25
C THR A 323 -39.99 -30.22 32.43
N GLU A 324 -40.67 -29.87 33.52
CA GLU A 324 -40.96 -30.82 34.59
C GLU A 324 -41.70 -32.00 33.96
N GLN A 325 -41.05 -33.18 34.00
CA GLN A 325 -41.65 -34.47 33.65
C GLN A 325 -42.40 -35.02 34.84
#